data_bd7a372daabc74ea7d4bd69a7286f6f8
#
_entry.id   bd7a372daabc74ea7d4bd69a7286f6f8
#
_cell.length_a   1.000
_cell.length_b   1.000
_cell.length_c   1.000
_cell.angle_alpha   90.00
_cell.angle_beta   90.00
_cell.angle_gamma   90.00
#
_symmetry.space_group_name_H-M   'P 1'
#
loop_
_entity.id
_entity.type
_entity.pdbx_description
1 polymer ?
#
loop_
_entity_poly.entity_id
_entity_poly.type
_entity_poly.pdbx_seq_one_letter_code
_entity_poly.pdbx_strand_id
1 'polypeptide(L)'
;MPAYLIDTGGQIRWLNGAARELVGDARGHSFMDVVVPHDRERATAAFKDKIFGRRESTDLRIELRSRRGPPTPVEISSIAVHRSDHRVIGVFGLAKRRRTTRPQPRRPLHLTPRQRETLALLGEGASTEVIAERLGVARETARNHIRSVLRELGVSSRLEAVVEAQARGLL
;
A
#
# COMPACT_ATOMS: atom_id res chain seq x y z
N MET A 1 -1.61 14.35 3.47
CA MET A 1 -0.61 13.26 3.54
C MET A 1 0.32 13.51 4.72
N PRO A 2 0.57 12.53 5.61
CA PRO A 2 1.53 12.66 6.71
C PRO A 2 2.94 12.97 6.23
N ALA A 3 3.59 13.97 6.86
CA ALA A 3 4.95 14.39 6.55
C ALA A 3 5.75 14.61 7.84
N TYR A 4 7.03 14.34 7.80
CA TYR A 4 7.91 14.39 8.96
C TYR A 4 9.34 14.83 8.62
N LEU A 5 10.03 15.35 9.62
CA LEU A 5 11.46 15.63 9.58
C LEU A 5 12.13 14.97 10.80
N ILE A 6 13.20 14.21 10.53
CA ILE A 6 14.03 13.54 11.55
C ILE A 6 15.45 14.12 11.44
N ASP A 7 16.10 14.41 12.57
CA ASP A 7 17.50 14.85 12.57
C ASP A 7 18.46 13.67 12.38
N THR A 8 19.76 13.96 12.33
CA THR A 8 20.83 12.95 12.16
C THR A 8 20.93 11.97 13.33
N GLY A 9 20.41 12.32 14.51
CA GLY A 9 20.32 11.45 15.69
C GLY A 9 19.09 10.56 15.71
N GLY A 10 18.20 10.68 14.71
CA GLY A 10 16.97 9.88 14.66
C GLY A 10 15.82 10.45 15.47
N GLN A 11 15.91 11.70 15.95
CA GLN A 11 14.82 12.35 16.68
C GLN A 11 13.87 13.07 15.73
N ILE A 12 12.59 12.91 15.95
CA ILE A 12 11.55 13.59 15.18
C ILE A 12 11.53 15.08 15.57
N ARG A 13 11.88 15.95 14.65
CA ARG A 13 11.91 17.39 14.85
C ARG A 13 10.65 18.09 14.42
N TRP A 14 9.97 17.53 13.44
CA TRP A 14 8.74 18.11 12.94
C TRP A 14 7.79 17.06 12.39
N LEU A 15 6.50 17.31 12.58
CA LEU A 15 5.37 16.53 12.07
C LEU A 15 4.28 17.49 11.60
N ASN A 16 3.72 17.26 10.40
CA ASN A 16 2.50 17.98 10.02
C ASN A 16 1.25 17.47 10.75
N GLY A 17 0.11 18.15 10.58
CA GLY A 17 -1.15 17.77 11.21
C GLY A 17 -1.54 16.32 10.94
N ALA A 18 -1.45 15.88 9.69
CA ALA A 18 -1.80 14.51 9.30
C ALA A 18 -0.88 13.44 9.93
N ALA A 19 0.42 13.74 10.13
CA ALA A 19 1.33 12.85 10.84
C ALA A 19 0.97 12.76 12.33
N ARG A 20 0.67 13.89 12.98
CA ARG A 20 0.22 13.91 14.40
C ARG A 20 -1.12 13.18 14.60
N GLU A 21 -2.02 13.24 13.65
CA GLU A 21 -3.25 12.44 13.69
C GLU A 21 -2.96 10.93 13.61
N LEU A 22 -1.95 10.54 12.85
CA LEU A 22 -1.58 9.14 12.67
C LEU A 22 -0.88 8.56 13.90
N VAL A 23 0.24 9.17 14.33
CA VAL A 23 1.13 8.60 15.36
C VAL A 23 1.10 9.35 16.70
N GLY A 24 0.34 10.44 16.80
CA GLY A 24 0.38 11.34 17.95
C GLY A 24 1.47 12.41 17.81
N ASP A 25 1.65 13.23 18.85
CA ASP A 25 2.74 14.21 18.88
C ASP A 25 4.03 13.53 19.38
N ALA A 26 4.77 13.00 18.43
CA ALA A 26 6.04 12.30 18.68
C ALA A 26 7.28 13.20 18.50
N ARG A 27 7.13 14.53 18.47
CA ARG A 27 8.28 15.46 18.39
C ARG A 27 9.20 15.30 19.60
N GLY A 28 10.51 15.30 19.37
CA GLY A 28 11.51 15.07 20.41
C GLY A 28 11.73 13.61 20.78
N HIS A 29 10.92 12.68 20.28
CA HIS A 29 11.10 11.25 20.49
C HIS A 29 11.83 10.61 19.31
N SER A 30 12.37 9.41 19.54
CA SER A 30 12.99 8.63 18.47
C SER A 30 11.93 8.20 17.45
N PHE A 31 12.28 8.24 16.16
CA PHE A 31 11.41 7.68 15.12
C PHE A 31 11.14 6.18 15.31
N MET A 32 12.05 5.49 16.02
CA MET A 32 11.88 4.08 16.36
C MET A 32 10.71 3.80 17.29
N ASP A 33 10.27 4.82 18.05
CA ASP A 33 9.14 4.69 18.99
C ASP A 33 7.81 4.62 18.26
N VAL A 34 7.74 5.18 17.05
CA VAL A 34 6.54 5.14 16.21
C VAL A 34 6.55 3.98 15.20
N VAL A 35 7.69 3.31 15.01
CA VAL A 35 7.80 2.12 14.15
C VAL A 35 7.53 0.86 14.98
N VAL A 36 6.73 -0.08 14.43
CA VAL A 36 6.51 -1.37 15.08
C VAL A 36 7.80 -2.18 15.20
N PRO A 37 7.96 -3.06 16.24
CA PRO A 37 9.22 -3.75 16.50
C PRO A 37 9.81 -4.50 15.31
N HIS A 38 8.99 -5.23 14.56
CA HIS A 38 9.45 -6.07 13.46
C HIS A 38 9.95 -5.29 12.22
N ASP A 39 9.60 -4.00 12.12
CA ASP A 39 10.06 -3.14 11.00
C ASP A 39 11.23 -2.22 11.39
N ARG A 40 11.64 -2.19 12.66
CA ARG A 40 12.67 -1.28 13.17
C ARG A 40 14.02 -1.46 12.49
N GLU A 41 14.45 -2.69 12.27
CA GLU A 41 15.73 -2.97 11.60
C GLU A 41 15.75 -2.37 10.18
N ARG A 42 14.70 -2.60 9.42
CA ARG A 42 14.55 -2.07 8.05
C ARG A 42 14.48 -0.54 8.02
N ALA A 43 13.74 0.04 8.95
CA ALA A 43 13.63 1.49 9.08
C ALA A 43 14.98 2.12 9.47
N THR A 44 15.73 1.48 10.39
CA THR A 44 17.06 1.91 10.80
C THR A 44 18.07 1.83 9.65
N ALA A 45 18.08 0.76 8.89
CA ALA A 45 18.97 0.59 7.74
C ALA A 45 18.71 1.69 6.70
N ALA A 46 17.45 1.91 6.32
CA ALA A 46 17.06 2.96 5.37
C ALA A 46 17.40 4.38 5.87
N PHE A 47 17.31 4.62 7.17
CA PHE A 47 17.71 5.89 7.79
C PHE A 47 19.24 6.07 7.72
N LYS A 48 20.01 5.06 8.17
CA LYS A 48 21.48 5.10 8.14
C LYS A 48 22.03 5.28 6.74
N ASP A 49 21.45 4.63 5.73
CA ASP A 49 21.89 4.78 4.34
C ASP A 49 21.84 6.24 3.87
N LYS A 50 20.84 7.03 4.31
CA LYS A 50 20.73 8.44 4.00
C LYS A 50 21.72 9.29 4.81
N ILE A 51 21.84 9.04 6.11
CA ILE A 51 22.75 9.81 6.98
C ILE A 51 24.21 9.64 6.57
N PHE A 52 24.59 8.45 6.12
CA PHE A 52 25.96 8.16 5.66
C PHE A 52 26.17 8.40 4.15
N GLY A 53 25.20 9.02 3.46
CA GLY A 53 25.31 9.36 2.05
C GLY A 53 25.35 8.17 1.09
N ARG A 54 24.94 6.99 1.53
CA ARG A 54 24.87 5.78 0.68
C ARG A 54 23.69 5.83 -0.28
N ARG A 55 22.61 6.51 0.10
CA ARG A 55 21.41 6.73 -0.71
C ARG A 55 20.81 8.09 -0.42
N GLU A 56 20.43 8.81 -1.47
CA GLU A 56 19.74 10.10 -1.36
C GLU A 56 18.26 9.94 -0.99
N SER A 57 17.64 8.89 -1.48
CA SER A 57 16.22 8.59 -1.25
C SER A 57 15.97 7.11 -0.98
N THR A 58 14.89 6.82 -0.29
CA THR A 58 14.41 5.44 -0.11
C THR A 58 12.89 5.41 -0.05
N ASP A 59 12.33 4.33 -0.61
CA ASP A 59 10.94 3.94 -0.43
C ASP A 59 10.90 2.70 0.46
N LEU A 60 10.05 2.74 1.48
CA LEU A 60 9.98 1.70 2.49
C LEU A 60 8.52 1.40 2.86
N ARG A 61 8.18 0.12 2.92
CA ARG A 61 6.87 -0.33 3.40
C ARG A 61 7.03 -0.86 4.82
N ILE A 62 6.40 -0.18 5.77
CA ILE A 62 6.45 -0.52 7.19
C ILE A 62 5.10 -0.28 7.85
N GLU A 63 4.98 -0.73 9.09
CA GLU A 63 3.85 -0.40 9.95
C GLU A 63 4.26 0.62 11.02
N LEU A 64 3.40 1.63 11.19
CA LEU A 64 3.54 2.61 12.26
C LEU A 64 2.55 2.33 13.38
N ARG A 65 2.97 2.55 14.61
CA ARG A 65 2.07 2.57 15.77
C ARG A 65 1.06 3.69 15.57
N SER A 66 -0.22 3.36 15.67
CA SER A 66 -1.29 4.33 15.55
C SER A 66 -1.61 4.92 16.91
N ARG A 67 -1.93 6.22 16.96
CA ARG A 67 -2.42 6.88 18.17
C ARG A 67 -3.74 6.26 18.68
N ARG A 68 -4.58 5.81 17.76
CA ARG A 68 -5.91 5.26 18.06
C ARG A 68 -6.14 4.02 17.23
N GLY A 69 -5.88 2.85 17.78
CA GLY A 69 -6.16 1.57 17.13
C GLY A 69 -4.91 0.75 16.74
N PRO A 70 -5.08 -0.26 15.88
CA PRO A 70 -4.01 -1.15 15.49
C PRO A 70 -2.93 -0.44 14.66
N PRO A 71 -1.74 -1.02 14.55
CA PRO A 71 -0.69 -0.51 13.69
C PRO A 71 -1.21 -0.23 12.27
N THR A 72 -0.72 0.85 11.69
CA THR A 72 -1.16 1.30 10.36
C THR A 72 -0.05 1.05 9.35
N PRO A 73 -0.28 0.22 8.32
CA PRO A 73 0.67 0.03 7.25
C PRO A 73 0.76 1.29 6.38
N VAL A 74 1.99 1.70 6.13
CA VAL A 74 2.33 2.88 5.33
C VAL A 74 3.40 2.55 4.31
N GLU A 75 3.38 3.29 3.23
CA GLU A 75 4.48 3.43 2.29
C GLU A 75 5.16 4.78 2.55
N ILE A 76 6.41 4.73 2.89
CA ILE A 76 7.23 5.90 3.22
C ILE A 76 8.17 6.18 2.06
N SER A 77 8.09 7.40 1.52
CA SER A 77 9.11 7.95 0.61
C SER A 77 9.88 9.00 1.38
N SER A 78 11.20 8.87 1.45
CA SER A 78 12.04 9.78 2.22
C SER A 78 13.35 10.12 1.52
N ILE A 79 13.83 11.35 1.76
CA ILE A 79 15.05 11.91 1.18
C ILE A 79 15.97 12.44 2.28
N ALA A 80 17.27 12.44 2.00
CA ALA A 80 18.23 13.17 2.82
C ALA A 80 18.03 14.68 2.65
N VAL A 81 18.15 15.43 3.74
CA VAL A 81 18.12 16.90 3.75
C VAL A 81 19.54 17.39 3.98
N HIS A 82 20.01 18.22 3.08
CA HIS A 82 21.36 18.78 3.13
C HIS A 82 21.35 20.25 3.52
N ARG A 83 22.43 20.66 4.18
CA ARG A 83 22.79 22.08 4.32
C ARG A 83 23.51 22.56 3.05
N SER A 84 23.72 23.85 2.93
CA SER A 84 24.48 24.45 1.81
C SER A 84 25.92 23.95 1.67
N ASP A 85 26.51 23.42 2.73
CA ASP A 85 27.85 22.78 2.75
C ASP A 85 27.81 21.27 2.38
N HIS A 86 26.71 20.79 1.80
CA HIS A 86 26.47 19.41 1.41
C HIS A 86 26.40 18.38 2.56
N ARG A 87 26.44 18.82 3.80
CA ARG A 87 26.28 17.91 4.95
C ARG A 87 24.84 17.53 5.13
N VAL A 88 24.58 16.24 5.36
CA VAL A 88 23.26 15.76 5.72
C VAL A 88 22.90 16.28 7.12
N ILE A 89 21.77 16.95 7.24
CA ILE A 89 21.26 17.51 8.50
C ILE A 89 20.02 16.77 9.00
N GLY A 90 19.46 15.88 8.20
CA GLY A 90 18.29 15.10 8.57
C GLY A 90 17.67 14.35 7.41
N VAL A 91 16.50 13.81 7.67
CA VAL A 91 15.69 13.06 6.69
C VAL A 91 14.29 13.64 6.69
N PHE A 92 13.84 14.07 5.53
CA PHE A 92 12.44 14.44 5.29
C PHE A 92 11.71 13.28 4.65
N GLY A 93 10.48 13.00 5.08
CA GLY A 93 9.69 11.93 4.51
C GLY A 93 8.19 12.19 4.48
N LEU A 94 7.56 11.47 3.57
CA LEU A 94 6.13 11.42 3.38
C LEU A 94 5.66 9.99 3.65
N ALA A 95 4.55 9.84 4.38
CA ALA A 95 3.95 8.54 4.63
C ALA A 95 2.56 8.47 3.98
N LYS A 96 2.39 7.57 3.03
CA LYS A 96 1.11 7.27 2.42
C LYS A 96 0.49 6.08 3.16
N ARG A 97 -0.67 6.29 3.78
CA ARG A 97 -1.43 5.16 4.32
C ARG A 97 -1.71 4.17 3.20
N ARG A 98 -1.26 2.97 3.35
CA ARG A 98 -1.78 1.88 2.54
C ARG A 98 -3.18 1.57 3.09
N ARG A 99 -4.18 1.61 2.22
CA ARG A 99 -5.37 0.85 2.54
C ARG A 99 -4.88 -0.57 2.76
N THR A 100 -4.92 -1.04 4.00
CA THR A 100 -4.99 -2.45 4.18
C THR A 100 -6.28 -2.86 3.47
N THR A 101 -6.19 -3.42 2.31
CA THR A 101 -6.92 -4.64 2.12
C THR A 101 -6.34 -5.57 3.20
N ARG A 102 -6.85 -5.44 4.46
CA ARG A 102 -6.80 -6.51 5.42
C ARG A 102 -7.07 -7.74 4.57
N PRO A 103 -6.30 -8.83 4.65
CA PRO A 103 -6.84 -10.09 4.24
C PRO A 103 -8.12 -10.20 5.09
N GLN A 104 -9.25 -9.78 4.54
CA GLN A 104 -10.53 -10.20 5.11
C GLN A 104 -10.36 -11.70 5.23
N PRO A 105 -10.68 -12.32 6.38
CA PRO A 105 -10.72 -13.78 6.44
C PRO A 105 -11.42 -14.17 5.14
N ARG A 106 -10.65 -14.85 4.27
CA ARG A 106 -11.02 -15.02 2.85
C ARG A 106 -12.42 -15.59 2.87
N ARG A 107 -13.40 -14.72 2.65
CA ARG A 107 -14.79 -15.13 2.55
C ARG A 107 -14.81 -16.26 1.53
N PRO A 108 -15.40 -17.41 1.81
CA PRO A 108 -15.51 -18.44 0.79
C PRO A 108 -16.06 -17.77 -0.47
N LEU A 109 -15.28 -17.74 -1.52
CA LEU A 109 -15.69 -17.13 -2.78
C LEU A 109 -16.73 -18.04 -3.40
N HIS A 110 -17.96 -17.60 -3.39
CA HIS A 110 -19.06 -18.28 -4.07
C HIS A 110 -19.29 -17.65 -5.44
N LEU A 111 -18.34 -17.90 -6.36
CA LEU A 111 -18.57 -17.54 -7.75
C LEU A 111 -19.63 -18.48 -8.34
N THR A 112 -20.67 -17.90 -8.90
CA THR A 112 -21.65 -18.63 -9.69
C THR A 112 -20.96 -19.23 -10.94
N PRO A 113 -21.54 -20.25 -11.60
CA PRO A 113 -20.98 -20.78 -12.85
C PRO A 113 -20.67 -19.68 -13.88
N ARG A 114 -21.59 -18.74 -14.08
CA ARG A 114 -21.41 -17.61 -15.00
C ARG A 114 -20.32 -16.64 -14.58
N GLN A 115 -20.12 -16.43 -13.30
CA GLN A 115 -19.02 -15.60 -12.81
C GLN A 115 -17.67 -16.29 -13.01
N ARG A 116 -17.57 -17.62 -12.87
CA ARG A 116 -16.35 -18.38 -13.16
C ARG A 116 -15.99 -18.32 -14.65
N GLU A 117 -16.97 -18.54 -15.53
CA GLU A 117 -16.78 -18.41 -16.98
C GLU A 117 -16.30 -16.99 -17.34
N THR A 118 -16.93 -15.96 -16.75
CA THR A 118 -16.51 -14.57 -16.96
C THR A 118 -15.08 -14.33 -16.47
N LEU A 119 -14.71 -14.87 -15.31
CA LEU A 119 -13.38 -14.75 -14.73
C LEU A 119 -12.31 -15.44 -15.59
N ALA A 120 -12.59 -16.63 -16.11
CA ALA A 120 -11.72 -17.34 -17.03
C ALA A 120 -11.45 -16.49 -18.29
N LEU A 121 -12.49 -15.93 -18.88
CA LEU A 121 -12.36 -15.07 -20.06
C LEU A 121 -11.58 -13.78 -19.75
N LEU A 122 -11.73 -13.22 -18.54
CA LEU A 122 -10.89 -12.10 -18.08
C LEU A 122 -9.42 -12.51 -17.96
N GLY A 123 -9.14 -13.73 -17.50
CA GLY A 123 -7.79 -14.31 -17.42
C GLY A 123 -7.14 -14.47 -18.80
N GLU A 124 -7.93 -14.75 -19.84
CA GLU A 124 -7.50 -14.80 -21.24
C GLU A 124 -7.29 -13.41 -21.86
N GLY A 125 -7.60 -12.32 -21.12
CA GLY A 125 -7.52 -10.95 -21.64
C GLY A 125 -8.68 -10.55 -22.55
N ALA A 126 -9.81 -11.29 -22.55
CA ALA A 126 -10.94 -11.04 -23.42
C ALA A 126 -11.57 -9.66 -23.21
N SER A 127 -11.93 -8.97 -24.29
CA SER A 127 -12.70 -7.73 -24.24
C SER A 127 -14.14 -7.98 -23.80
N THR A 128 -14.87 -6.92 -23.44
CA THR A 128 -16.29 -7.07 -23.05
C THR A 128 -17.14 -7.62 -24.18
N GLU A 129 -16.80 -7.27 -25.41
CA GLU A 129 -17.44 -7.74 -26.64
C GLU A 129 -17.24 -9.24 -26.82
N VAL A 130 -16.02 -9.70 -26.71
CA VAL A 130 -15.66 -11.13 -26.80
C VAL A 130 -16.32 -11.93 -25.66
N ILE A 131 -16.36 -11.38 -24.45
CA ILE A 131 -17.06 -12.02 -23.32
C ILE A 131 -18.55 -12.12 -23.60
N ALA A 132 -19.19 -11.07 -24.13
CA ALA A 132 -20.60 -11.07 -24.47
C ALA A 132 -20.92 -12.13 -25.55
N GLU A 133 -20.11 -12.21 -26.57
CA GLU A 133 -20.22 -13.21 -27.66
C GLU A 133 -20.09 -14.64 -27.13
N ARG A 134 -18.98 -14.93 -26.40
CA ARG A 134 -18.72 -16.27 -25.87
C ARG A 134 -19.75 -16.74 -24.83
N LEU A 135 -20.31 -15.81 -24.06
CA LEU A 135 -21.35 -16.13 -23.09
C LEU A 135 -22.76 -16.14 -23.69
N GLY A 136 -22.92 -15.73 -24.95
CA GLY A 136 -24.23 -15.65 -25.63
C GLY A 136 -25.16 -14.62 -24.99
N VAL A 137 -24.65 -13.49 -24.52
CA VAL A 137 -25.42 -12.44 -23.81
C VAL A 137 -25.18 -11.06 -24.42
N ALA A 138 -26.11 -10.12 -24.12
CA ALA A 138 -25.91 -8.74 -24.52
C ALA A 138 -24.66 -8.11 -23.85
N ARG A 139 -24.00 -7.16 -24.51
CA ARG A 139 -22.79 -6.46 -24.02
C ARG A 139 -23.00 -5.87 -22.62
N GLU A 140 -24.17 -5.30 -22.34
CA GLU A 140 -24.46 -4.74 -21.02
C GLU A 140 -24.58 -5.82 -19.94
N THR A 141 -25.11 -7.00 -20.28
CA THR A 141 -25.14 -8.16 -19.39
C THR A 141 -23.72 -8.65 -19.09
N ALA A 142 -22.84 -8.71 -20.09
CA ALA A 142 -21.42 -9.05 -19.88
C ALA A 142 -20.73 -8.05 -18.96
N ARG A 143 -20.99 -6.75 -19.10
CA ARG A 143 -20.51 -5.71 -18.17
C ARG A 143 -20.96 -5.97 -16.74
N ASN A 144 -22.23 -6.34 -16.57
CA ASN A 144 -22.77 -6.61 -15.23
C ASN A 144 -22.14 -7.87 -14.62
N HIS A 145 -21.87 -8.92 -15.42
CA HIS A 145 -21.11 -10.08 -14.97
C HIS A 145 -19.69 -9.70 -14.54
N ILE A 146 -18.98 -8.90 -15.33
CA ILE A 146 -17.65 -8.41 -14.97
C ILE A 146 -17.71 -7.62 -13.65
N ARG A 147 -18.60 -6.64 -13.51
CA ARG A 147 -18.76 -5.87 -12.26
C ARG A 147 -19.04 -6.77 -11.06
N SER A 148 -19.86 -7.81 -11.27
CA SER A 148 -20.18 -8.76 -10.21
C SER A 148 -18.97 -9.60 -9.80
N VAL A 149 -18.14 -10.05 -10.75
CA VAL A 149 -16.87 -10.74 -10.48
C VAL A 149 -15.91 -9.83 -9.70
N LEU A 150 -15.72 -8.58 -10.13
CA LEU A 150 -14.86 -7.62 -9.42
C LEU A 150 -15.32 -7.41 -7.97
N ARG A 151 -16.61 -7.27 -7.75
CA ARG A 151 -17.20 -7.11 -6.42
C ARG A 151 -16.99 -8.34 -5.53
N GLU A 152 -17.19 -9.54 -6.07
CA GLU A 152 -16.98 -10.79 -5.31
C GLU A 152 -15.51 -10.99 -4.95
N LEU A 153 -14.59 -10.63 -5.85
CA LEU A 153 -13.15 -10.67 -5.58
C LEU A 153 -12.68 -9.52 -4.68
N GLY A 154 -13.50 -8.47 -4.49
CA GLY A 154 -13.17 -7.29 -3.68
C GLY A 154 -12.13 -6.39 -4.34
N VAL A 155 -12.08 -6.35 -5.67
CA VAL A 155 -11.11 -5.59 -6.47
C VAL A 155 -11.80 -4.53 -7.34
N SER A 156 -11.02 -3.57 -7.85
CA SER A 156 -11.55 -2.43 -8.60
C SER A 156 -11.25 -2.45 -10.11
N SER A 157 -10.34 -3.31 -10.55
CA SER A 157 -9.93 -3.40 -11.94
C SER A 157 -9.88 -4.84 -12.44
N ARG A 158 -9.96 -5.02 -13.78
CA ARG A 158 -9.83 -6.34 -14.43
C ARG A 158 -8.48 -6.98 -14.14
N LEU A 159 -7.40 -6.18 -14.20
CA LEU A 159 -6.04 -6.66 -13.92
C LEU A 159 -5.93 -7.17 -12.49
N GLU A 160 -6.46 -6.41 -11.51
CA GLU A 160 -6.50 -6.85 -10.11
C GLU A 160 -7.30 -8.15 -9.96
N ALA A 161 -8.40 -8.31 -10.71
CA ALA A 161 -9.21 -9.53 -10.66
C ALA A 161 -8.43 -10.75 -11.13
N VAL A 162 -7.65 -10.63 -12.20
CA VAL A 162 -6.80 -11.71 -12.72
C VAL A 162 -5.71 -12.06 -11.72
N VAL A 163 -4.99 -11.07 -11.19
CA VAL A 163 -3.94 -11.27 -10.19
C VAL A 163 -4.48 -11.94 -8.92
N GLU A 164 -5.63 -11.47 -8.42
CA GLU A 164 -6.26 -12.05 -7.23
C GLU A 164 -6.78 -13.47 -7.49
N ALA A 165 -7.32 -13.73 -8.67
CA ALA A 165 -7.77 -15.05 -9.07
C ALA A 165 -6.62 -16.05 -9.16
N GLN A 166 -5.49 -15.68 -9.75
CA GLN A 166 -4.27 -16.49 -9.78
C GLN A 166 -3.75 -16.76 -8.36
N ALA A 167 -3.69 -15.73 -7.50
CA ALA A 167 -3.25 -15.88 -6.12
C ALA A 167 -4.15 -16.83 -5.28
N ARG A 168 -5.40 -17.05 -5.73
CA ARG A 168 -6.38 -17.96 -5.12
C ARG A 168 -6.48 -19.31 -5.81
N GLY A 169 -5.74 -19.54 -6.90
CA GLY A 169 -5.81 -20.78 -7.69
C GLY A 169 -7.16 -20.99 -8.40
N LEU A 170 -7.79 -19.90 -8.83
CA LEU A 170 -9.05 -19.89 -9.58
C LEU A 170 -8.85 -19.81 -11.09
N LEU A 171 -7.64 -19.46 -11.51
CA LEU A 171 -7.11 -19.41 -12.88
C LEU A 171 -5.81 -20.18 -12.96
#